data_e39dabb17da6719e505ff9973b42c9fb
#
_entry.id   e39dabb17da6719e505ff9973b42c9fb
#
_cell.length_a   1.000
_cell.length_b   1.000
_cell.length_c   1.000
_cell.angle_alpha   90.00
_cell.angle_beta   90.00
_cell.angle_gamma   90.00
#
_symmetry.space_group_name_H-M   'P 1'
#
loop_
_entity.id
_entity.type
_entity.pdbx_description
1 polymer ?
#
loop_
_entity_poly.entity_id
_entity_poly.type
_entity_poly.pdbx_seq_one_letter_code
_entity_poly.pdbx_strand_id
1 'polypeptide(L)'
;MEIRLNNIGIVRDSTIKLDGLTVITGDNNSGKTTVGKALYSLLDAVTDIRLKNQRDRVAYIRKTLRRTRDSMEFLRFISPAERRKAFQDYPIMENFFFLRFYNNIYDEIDYEKLSKDLYKELKKLKSNDFFSEVLSKSRYIESDEMETLKELSRVQITEALTRLDKLFDELNKDETLFNYTRDCIDQTLQVEFSNQIQPIRKKVEESYIQIYNKNISYFDICIKENRIEKNENKYFSSNPFDNVFFIDDPFVLDGTIPNNNNMEYVEDFDSFIDDSRFYSHNQKLRTYLKKMETISFFEKNSIEEKYKSITEKINTILPGGFVFSEKGDFYIDKGKKLKVSNLATGSKMISILKILLGKGALNNKTMLILDEPEAHLHPSWQNLLAEMIAILVKELNVSVLLTTHSSNFMLALDAYMRKYELYDVSHFYQTKKTRSGFVDYECVDNDMDMIYQDFLKYFSEMKYLRNEYCKNDN
;
A
#
# COMPACT_ATOMS: atom_id res chain seq x y z
N MET A 1 -6.65 11.32 -18.96
CA MET A 1 -7.18 11.35 -17.57
C MET A 1 -6.63 12.60 -16.88
N GLU A 2 -7.39 13.21 -15.95
CA GLU A 2 -6.94 14.42 -15.25
C GLU A 2 -7.23 14.30 -13.74
N ILE A 3 -6.32 14.86 -12.92
CA ILE A 3 -6.53 15.04 -11.48
C ILE A 3 -6.62 16.53 -11.18
N ARG A 4 -7.62 16.93 -10.40
CA ARG A 4 -7.75 18.27 -9.85
C ARG A 4 -7.60 18.24 -8.35
N LEU A 5 -6.75 19.10 -7.83
CA LEU A 5 -6.55 19.34 -6.41
C LEU A 5 -7.01 20.75 -6.06
N ASN A 6 -7.89 20.87 -5.07
CA ASN A 6 -8.32 22.15 -4.54
C ASN A 6 -8.13 22.19 -3.03
N ASN A 7 -7.27 23.11 -2.55
CA ASN A 7 -6.91 23.29 -1.15
C ASN A 7 -6.36 22.00 -0.49
N ILE A 8 -5.46 21.29 -1.17
CA ILE A 8 -4.78 20.10 -0.63
C ILE A 8 -3.34 20.45 -0.25
N GLY A 9 -2.98 20.33 1.04
CA GLY A 9 -1.68 20.73 1.54
C GLY A 9 -1.37 22.20 1.23
N ILE A 10 -0.35 22.44 0.40
CA ILE A 10 -0.03 23.81 -0.06
C ILE A 10 -0.57 24.12 -1.47
N VAL A 11 -1.21 23.15 -2.12
CA VAL A 11 -1.79 23.33 -3.45
C VAL A 11 -3.14 24.05 -3.33
N ARG A 12 -3.29 25.16 -4.04
CA ARG A 12 -4.52 25.98 -4.01
C ARG A 12 -5.61 25.43 -4.92
N ASP A 13 -5.34 25.43 -6.23
CA ASP A 13 -6.23 24.90 -7.27
C ASP A 13 -5.41 24.57 -8.51
N SER A 14 -5.35 23.30 -8.86
CA SER A 14 -4.55 22.86 -10.00
C SER A 14 -5.12 21.62 -10.63
N THR A 15 -5.11 21.58 -11.96
CA THR A 15 -5.52 20.45 -12.77
C THR A 15 -4.32 19.92 -13.55
N ILE A 16 -4.10 18.59 -13.48
CA ILE A 16 -2.93 17.93 -14.06
C ILE A 16 -3.42 16.79 -14.94
N LYS A 17 -2.93 16.72 -16.16
CA LYS A 17 -3.16 15.60 -17.08
C LYS A 17 -2.27 14.44 -16.72
N LEU A 18 -2.79 13.22 -16.84
CA LEU A 18 -2.14 11.97 -16.44
C LEU A 18 -2.11 10.97 -17.63
N ASP A 19 -1.67 11.42 -18.78
CA ASP A 19 -1.58 10.60 -19.99
C ASP A 19 -0.08 10.38 -20.32
N GLY A 20 0.32 9.12 -20.54
CA GLY A 20 1.70 8.77 -20.82
C GLY A 20 2.67 9.22 -19.73
N LEU A 21 3.44 10.30 -19.95
CA LEU A 21 4.35 10.87 -18.96
C LEU A 21 3.85 12.26 -18.49
N THR A 22 3.73 12.43 -17.20
CA THR A 22 3.47 13.73 -16.56
C THR A 22 4.66 14.09 -15.67
N VAL A 23 5.27 15.23 -15.92
CA VAL A 23 6.42 15.74 -15.15
C VAL A 23 6.02 17.02 -14.41
N ILE A 24 6.29 17.07 -13.10
CA ILE A 24 6.11 18.26 -12.27
C ILE A 24 7.47 18.73 -11.79
N THR A 25 7.86 19.95 -12.17
CA THR A 25 9.10 20.57 -11.74
C THR A 25 8.87 21.76 -10.83
N GLY A 26 9.86 22.10 -10.02
CA GLY A 26 9.85 23.26 -9.14
C GLY A 26 10.76 23.11 -7.94
N ASP A 27 10.85 24.19 -7.16
CA ASP A 27 11.68 24.26 -5.95
C ASP A 27 11.32 23.20 -4.92
N ASN A 28 12.24 22.99 -3.97
CA ASN A 28 11.93 22.21 -2.78
C ASN A 28 10.80 22.86 -1.98
N ASN A 29 9.97 22.04 -1.33
CA ASN A 29 8.80 22.50 -0.57
C ASN A 29 7.79 23.30 -1.45
N SER A 30 7.66 22.94 -2.71
CA SER A 30 6.66 23.51 -3.64
C SER A 30 5.43 22.59 -3.87
N GLY A 31 5.27 21.57 -3.03
CA GLY A 31 4.09 20.69 -3.06
C GLY A 31 4.10 19.61 -4.14
N LYS A 32 5.22 19.37 -4.84
CA LYS A 32 5.32 18.35 -5.89
C LYS A 32 4.83 16.97 -5.45
N THR A 33 5.26 16.52 -4.25
CA THR A 33 4.85 15.23 -3.64
C THR A 33 3.36 15.16 -3.34
N THR A 34 2.68 16.30 -3.13
CA THR A 34 1.26 16.35 -2.76
C THR A 34 0.38 15.67 -3.79
N VAL A 35 0.65 15.87 -5.07
CA VAL A 35 -0.14 15.26 -6.13
C VAL A 35 0.07 13.76 -6.22
N GLY A 36 1.32 13.29 -6.02
CA GLY A 36 1.64 11.86 -5.97
C GLY A 36 0.89 11.17 -4.83
N LYS A 37 0.92 11.75 -3.63
CA LYS A 37 0.20 11.24 -2.45
C LYS A 37 -1.32 11.20 -2.68
N ALA A 38 -1.91 12.26 -3.22
CA ALA A 38 -3.33 12.31 -3.50
C ALA A 38 -3.74 11.26 -4.55
N LEU A 39 -3.00 11.18 -5.65
CA LEU A 39 -3.26 10.22 -6.72
C LEU A 39 -3.14 8.78 -6.23
N TYR A 40 -2.05 8.46 -5.52
CA TYR A 40 -1.83 7.15 -4.93
C TYR A 40 -2.96 6.76 -3.99
N SER A 41 -3.33 7.66 -3.08
CA SER A 41 -4.35 7.39 -2.06
C SER A 41 -5.70 7.00 -2.66
N LEU A 42 -6.11 7.65 -3.74
CA LEU A 42 -7.38 7.34 -4.40
C LEU A 42 -7.30 6.04 -5.19
N LEU A 43 -6.26 5.88 -6.02
CA LEU A 43 -6.15 4.75 -6.91
C LEU A 43 -5.86 3.44 -6.17
N ASP A 44 -4.90 3.46 -5.22
CA ASP A 44 -4.58 2.26 -4.42
C ASP A 44 -5.74 1.82 -3.54
N ALA A 45 -6.49 2.76 -2.94
CA ALA A 45 -7.62 2.42 -2.09
C ALA A 45 -8.67 1.57 -2.81
N VAL A 46 -8.93 1.85 -4.09
CA VAL A 46 -9.95 1.14 -4.87
C VAL A 46 -9.42 -0.05 -5.67
N THR A 47 -8.10 -0.24 -5.74
CA THR A 47 -7.51 -1.41 -6.38
C THR A 47 -7.95 -2.66 -5.65
N ASP A 48 -8.55 -3.63 -6.37
CA ASP A 48 -9.07 -4.89 -5.81
C ASP A 48 -10.04 -4.71 -4.62
N ILE A 49 -10.83 -3.64 -4.60
CA ILE A 49 -11.66 -3.26 -3.45
C ILE A 49 -12.60 -4.38 -2.98
N ARG A 50 -13.14 -5.18 -3.91
CA ARG A 50 -13.99 -6.31 -3.55
C ARG A 50 -13.22 -7.40 -2.81
N LEU A 51 -12.00 -7.70 -3.28
CA LEU A 51 -11.13 -8.68 -2.65
C LEU A 51 -10.63 -8.18 -1.28
N LYS A 52 -10.32 -6.88 -1.17
CA LYS A 52 -9.99 -6.23 0.11
C LYS A 52 -11.15 -6.38 1.10
N ASN A 53 -12.38 -6.05 0.69
CA ASN A 53 -13.57 -6.20 1.55
C ASN A 53 -13.76 -7.66 2.01
N GLN A 54 -13.63 -8.64 1.10
CA GLN A 54 -13.75 -10.05 1.49
C GLN A 54 -12.68 -10.47 2.50
N ARG A 55 -11.42 -10.08 2.28
CA ARG A 55 -10.32 -10.36 3.21
C ARG A 55 -10.56 -9.73 4.58
N ASP A 56 -11.01 -8.49 4.62
CA ASP A 56 -11.32 -7.79 5.87
C ASP A 56 -12.46 -8.45 6.64
N ARG A 57 -13.51 -8.90 5.95
CA ARG A 57 -14.59 -9.67 6.57
C ARG A 57 -14.06 -10.98 7.19
N VAL A 58 -13.24 -11.71 6.45
CA VAL A 58 -12.62 -12.96 6.96
C VAL A 58 -11.73 -12.68 8.15
N ALA A 59 -10.90 -11.63 8.08
CA ALA A 59 -10.00 -11.23 9.17
C ALA A 59 -10.80 -10.85 10.44
N TYR A 60 -11.88 -10.10 10.29
CA TYR A 60 -12.76 -9.73 11.41
C TYR A 60 -13.41 -10.96 12.06
N ILE A 61 -13.89 -11.92 11.26
CA ILE A 61 -14.44 -13.20 11.76
C ILE A 61 -13.36 -13.98 12.53
N ARG A 62 -12.17 -14.14 11.96
CA ARG A 62 -11.04 -14.84 12.60
C ARG A 62 -10.68 -14.22 13.94
N LYS A 63 -10.56 -12.91 14.01
CA LYS A 63 -10.24 -12.16 15.23
C LYS A 63 -11.30 -12.36 16.31
N THR A 64 -12.57 -12.32 15.92
CA THR A 64 -13.68 -12.54 16.84
C THR A 64 -13.69 -13.98 17.35
N LEU A 65 -13.49 -14.96 16.46
CA LEU A 65 -13.40 -16.37 16.85
C LEU A 65 -12.23 -16.64 17.80
N ARG A 66 -11.04 -16.07 17.53
CA ARG A 66 -9.88 -16.17 18.42
C ARG A 66 -10.20 -15.61 19.82
N ARG A 67 -10.71 -14.38 19.89
CA ARG A 67 -11.11 -13.75 21.17
C ARG A 67 -12.16 -14.57 21.91
N THR A 68 -13.08 -15.18 21.18
CA THR A 68 -14.09 -16.07 21.74
C THR A 68 -13.45 -17.31 22.36
N ARG A 69 -12.51 -17.95 21.65
CA ARG A 69 -11.75 -19.10 22.18
C ARG A 69 -10.95 -18.72 23.42
N ASP A 70 -10.18 -17.65 23.33
CA ASP A 70 -9.24 -17.24 24.40
C ASP A 70 -9.98 -16.82 25.69
N SER A 71 -11.23 -16.36 25.57
CA SER A 71 -12.07 -16.00 26.72
C SER A 71 -12.72 -17.20 27.43
N MET A 72 -12.62 -18.41 26.90
CA MET A 72 -13.17 -19.61 27.53
C MET A 72 -12.13 -20.26 28.45
N GLU A 73 -11.71 -19.55 29.49
CA GLU A 73 -10.67 -19.97 30.41
C GLU A 73 -11.02 -21.20 31.21
N PHE A 74 -12.31 -21.40 31.50
CA PHE A 74 -12.80 -22.59 32.25
C PHE A 74 -12.35 -23.92 31.61
N LEU A 75 -12.08 -23.93 30.28
CA LEU A 75 -11.59 -25.11 29.59
C LEU A 75 -10.16 -25.51 29.99
N ARG A 76 -9.39 -24.60 30.59
CA ARG A 76 -8.04 -24.91 31.09
C ARG A 76 -8.08 -25.86 32.30
N PHE A 77 -9.17 -25.86 33.03
CA PHE A 77 -9.37 -26.69 34.22
C PHE A 77 -9.87 -28.12 33.90
N ILE A 78 -10.18 -28.42 32.64
CA ILE A 78 -10.62 -29.71 32.16
C ILE A 78 -9.47 -30.38 31.41
N SER A 79 -9.13 -31.63 31.79
CA SER A 79 -8.05 -32.37 31.12
C SER A 79 -8.34 -32.60 29.63
N PRO A 80 -7.32 -32.74 28.76
CA PRO A 80 -7.53 -33.00 27.34
C PRO A 80 -8.39 -34.23 27.04
N ALA A 81 -8.28 -35.29 27.87
CA ALA A 81 -9.04 -36.53 27.72
C ALA A 81 -10.54 -36.31 28.08
N GLU A 82 -10.78 -35.59 29.16
CA GLU A 82 -12.16 -35.24 29.60
C GLU A 82 -12.80 -34.28 28.59
N ARG A 83 -12.06 -33.31 28.06
CA ARG A 83 -12.54 -32.40 26.97
C ARG A 83 -12.99 -33.19 25.74
N ARG A 84 -12.16 -34.11 25.23
CA ARG A 84 -12.56 -34.93 24.07
C ARG A 84 -13.82 -35.71 24.31
N LYS A 85 -13.98 -36.32 25.51
CA LYS A 85 -15.17 -37.07 25.86
C LYS A 85 -16.40 -36.15 26.00
N ALA A 86 -16.21 -34.98 26.59
CA ALA A 86 -17.25 -34.00 26.80
C ALA A 86 -17.77 -33.38 25.49
N PHE A 87 -16.88 -33.15 24.53
CA PHE A 87 -17.23 -32.55 23.24
C PHE A 87 -17.51 -33.57 22.14
N GLN A 88 -17.61 -34.86 22.43
CA GLN A 88 -17.91 -35.89 21.45
C GLN A 88 -19.17 -35.60 20.62
N ASP A 89 -20.19 -35.01 21.25
CA ASP A 89 -21.44 -34.59 20.61
C ASP A 89 -21.42 -33.15 20.08
N TYR A 90 -20.25 -32.48 20.16
CA TYR A 90 -20.04 -31.10 19.75
C TYR A 90 -18.76 -30.97 18.89
N PRO A 91 -18.74 -31.54 17.68
CA PRO A 91 -17.53 -31.68 16.85
C PRO A 91 -16.94 -30.34 16.43
N ILE A 92 -17.74 -29.29 16.31
CA ILE A 92 -17.26 -27.97 15.98
C ILE A 92 -16.47 -27.36 17.15
N MET A 93 -17.00 -27.52 18.38
CA MET A 93 -16.31 -27.07 19.59
C MET A 93 -15.01 -27.86 19.82
N GLU A 94 -15.03 -29.18 19.62
CA GLU A 94 -13.81 -29.99 19.72
C GLU A 94 -12.76 -29.49 18.74
N ASN A 95 -13.09 -29.38 17.47
CA ASN A 95 -12.19 -28.87 16.44
C ASN A 95 -11.74 -27.44 16.72
N PHE A 96 -12.65 -26.55 17.15
CA PHE A 96 -12.37 -25.16 17.43
C PHE A 96 -11.31 -24.95 18.52
N PHE A 97 -11.31 -25.77 19.57
CA PHE A 97 -10.31 -25.70 20.65
C PHE A 97 -9.03 -26.44 20.35
N PHE A 98 -9.08 -27.51 19.54
CA PHE A 98 -7.90 -28.29 19.16
C PHE A 98 -7.23 -27.81 17.88
N LEU A 99 -7.94 -27.05 17.05
CA LEU A 99 -7.35 -26.37 15.90
C LEU A 99 -6.31 -25.36 16.43
N ARG A 100 -5.06 -25.81 16.52
CA ARG A 100 -3.97 -24.87 16.40
C ARG A 100 -4.18 -24.18 15.06
N PHE A 101 -4.49 -22.90 15.08
CA PHE A 101 -4.57 -22.07 13.89
C PHE A 101 -3.18 -22.00 13.25
N TYR A 102 -2.76 -23.06 12.54
CA TYR A 102 -1.57 -23.07 11.72
C TYR A 102 -1.84 -22.23 10.49
N ASN A 103 -0.99 -21.26 10.26
CA ASN A 103 -1.12 -20.20 9.26
C ASN A 103 -1.21 -20.65 7.78
N ASN A 104 -1.06 -21.92 7.44
CA ASN A 104 -0.92 -22.37 6.06
C ASN A 104 -1.99 -23.34 5.54
N ILE A 105 -3.01 -23.69 6.33
CA ILE A 105 -4.04 -24.69 5.91
C ILE A 105 -5.40 -24.04 5.66
N TYR A 106 -5.54 -22.72 5.84
CA TYR A 106 -6.82 -22.04 6.07
C TYR A 106 -7.44 -21.31 4.87
N ASP A 107 -6.87 -21.39 3.69
CA ASP A 107 -7.46 -20.77 2.49
C ASP A 107 -8.76 -21.47 2.04
N GLU A 108 -9.06 -22.67 2.57
CA GLU A 108 -10.25 -23.46 2.24
C GLU A 108 -11.35 -23.41 3.31
N ILE A 109 -11.14 -22.75 4.47
CA ILE A 109 -12.14 -22.72 5.54
C ILE A 109 -13.17 -21.62 5.31
N ASP A 110 -14.43 -22.00 5.22
CA ASP A 110 -15.56 -21.07 5.30
C ASP A 110 -15.76 -20.61 6.75
N TYR A 111 -15.10 -19.50 7.11
CA TYR A 111 -15.14 -18.94 8.45
C TYR A 111 -16.52 -18.41 8.85
N GLU A 112 -17.35 -18.00 7.89
CA GLU A 112 -18.71 -17.56 8.16
C GLU A 112 -19.59 -18.74 8.57
N LYS A 113 -19.49 -19.85 7.85
CA LYS A 113 -20.16 -21.11 8.22
C LYS A 113 -19.67 -21.61 9.58
N LEU A 114 -18.36 -21.64 9.80
CA LEU A 114 -17.75 -22.05 11.06
C LEU A 114 -18.30 -21.24 12.25
N SER A 115 -18.41 -19.93 12.12
CA SER A 115 -18.93 -19.06 13.18
C SER A 115 -20.40 -19.33 13.49
N LYS A 116 -21.23 -19.58 12.46
CA LYS A 116 -22.65 -19.93 12.61
C LYS A 116 -22.84 -21.29 13.30
N ASP A 117 -22.03 -22.26 12.93
CA ASP A 117 -22.10 -23.59 13.49
C ASP A 117 -21.58 -23.63 14.94
N LEU A 118 -20.50 -22.91 15.24
CA LEU A 118 -20.01 -22.70 16.61
C LEU A 118 -21.09 -22.06 17.50
N TYR A 119 -21.77 -21.05 17.00
CA TYR A 119 -22.85 -20.38 17.71
C TYR A 119 -24.00 -21.32 18.06
N LYS A 120 -24.41 -22.22 17.15
CA LYS A 120 -25.44 -23.23 17.41
C LYS A 120 -25.01 -24.19 18.50
N GLU A 121 -23.77 -24.66 18.48
CA GLU A 121 -23.25 -25.58 19.50
C GLU A 121 -23.16 -24.89 20.87
N LEU A 122 -22.68 -23.65 20.95
CA LEU A 122 -22.63 -22.86 22.18
C LEU A 122 -24.04 -22.65 22.79
N LYS A 123 -25.04 -22.38 21.95
CA LYS A 123 -26.43 -22.29 22.42
C LYS A 123 -26.93 -23.61 23.04
N LYS A 124 -26.63 -24.74 22.42
CA LYS A 124 -26.97 -26.06 22.96
C LYS A 124 -26.28 -26.32 24.30
N LEU A 125 -24.98 -26.01 24.40
CA LEU A 125 -24.19 -26.12 25.60
C LEU A 125 -24.76 -25.29 26.74
N LYS A 126 -25.18 -24.05 26.46
CA LYS A 126 -25.82 -23.17 27.46
C LYS A 126 -27.15 -23.74 27.99
N SER A 127 -27.96 -24.38 27.12
CA SER A 127 -29.28 -24.89 27.49
C SER A 127 -29.22 -26.19 28.27
N ASN A 128 -28.19 -27.00 28.14
CA ASN A 128 -28.15 -28.38 28.64
C ASN A 128 -27.46 -28.55 30.00
N ASP A 129 -27.07 -27.47 30.67
CA ASP A 129 -26.26 -27.51 31.90
C ASP A 129 -25.06 -28.50 31.84
N PHE A 130 -24.59 -28.69 30.61
CA PHE A 130 -23.59 -29.64 30.18
C PHE A 130 -22.32 -29.59 31.04
N PHE A 131 -21.90 -28.39 31.42
CA PHE A 131 -20.69 -28.21 32.22
C PHE A 131 -20.86 -28.67 33.67
N SER A 132 -22.06 -28.62 34.21
CA SER A 132 -22.34 -29.20 35.52
C SER A 132 -22.07 -30.70 35.51
N GLU A 133 -22.43 -31.39 34.45
CA GLU A 133 -22.16 -32.82 34.28
C GLU A 133 -20.70 -33.15 34.05
N VAL A 134 -19.99 -32.37 33.18
CA VAL A 134 -18.59 -32.59 32.88
C VAL A 134 -17.69 -32.27 34.08
N LEU A 135 -17.93 -31.12 34.73
CA LEU A 135 -17.16 -30.72 35.91
C LEU A 135 -17.39 -31.67 37.10
N SER A 136 -18.60 -32.17 37.28
CA SER A 136 -18.92 -33.11 38.37
C SER A 136 -18.22 -34.48 38.24
N LYS A 137 -17.77 -34.83 37.03
CA LYS A 137 -17.02 -36.06 36.73
C LYS A 137 -15.51 -35.86 36.69
N SER A 138 -15.02 -34.64 36.86
CA SER A 138 -13.60 -34.33 36.87
C SER A 138 -12.99 -34.76 38.22
N ARG A 139 -11.89 -35.55 38.17
CA ARG A 139 -11.15 -36.04 39.33
C ARG A 139 -10.16 -35.04 39.95
N TYR A 140 -10.02 -33.88 39.30
CA TYR A 140 -8.98 -32.89 39.61
C TYR A 140 -9.54 -31.60 40.23
N ILE A 141 -10.85 -31.48 40.40
CA ILE A 141 -11.51 -30.26 40.89
C ILE A 141 -12.07 -30.55 42.28
N GLU A 142 -11.70 -29.77 43.28
CA GLU A 142 -12.25 -29.84 44.63
C GLU A 142 -13.71 -29.35 44.64
N SER A 143 -14.52 -29.89 45.59
CA SER A 143 -15.96 -29.58 45.64
C SER A 143 -16.30 -28.10 45.76
N ASP A 144 -15.44 -27.35 46.46
CA ASP A 144 -15.64 -25.91 46.71
C ASP A 144 -15.30 -25.05 45.46
N GLU A 145 -14.43 -25.52 44.59
CA GLU A 145 -14.07 -24.85 43.32
C GLU A 145 -15.09 -25.14 42.22
N MET A 146 -15.85 -26.23 42.35
CA MET A 146 -16.77 -26.70 41.31
C MET A 146 -17.91 -25.73 41.01
N GLU A 147 -18.51 -25.13 42.04
CA GLU A 147 -19.63 -24.18 41.86
C GLU A 147 -19.12 -22.88 41.21
N THR A 148 -17.94 -22.42 41.60
CA THR A 148 -17.28 -21.25 41.01
C THR A 148 -16.96 -21.48 39.51
N LEU A 149 -16.47 -22.67 39.16
CA LEU A 149 -16.17 -23.01 37.74
C LEU A 149 -17.44 -23.18 36.91
N LYS A 150 -18.52 -23.68 37.47
CA LYS A 150 -19.83 -23.72 36.79
C LYS A 150 -20.35 -22.31 36.48
N GLU A 151 -20.29 -21.43 37.47
CA GLU A 151 -20.71 -20.04 37.24
C GLU A 151 -19.81 -19.33 36.23
N LEU A 152 -18.51 -19.51 36.34
CA LEU A 152 -17.53 -18.98 35.36
C LEU A 152 -17.82 -19.49 33.94
N SER A 153 -18.10 -20.79 33.78
CA SER A 153 -18.41 -21.34 32.45
C SER A 153 -19.68 -20.75 31.85
N ARG A 154 -20.74 -20.58 32.66
CA ARG A 154 -21.98 -19.93 32.21
C ARG A 154 -21.78 -18.48 31.79
N VAL A 155 -21.00 -17.72 32.53
CA VAL A 155 -20.67 -16.34 32.22
C VAL A 155 -19.88 -16.28 30.90
N GLN A 156 -18.81 -17.06 30.78
CA GLN A 156 -17.93 -17.04 29.60
C GLN A 156 -18.63 -17.52 28.32
N ILE A 157 -19.51 -18.51 28.40
CA ILE A 157 -20.34 -18.92 27.25
C ILE A 157 -21.33 -17.81 26.86
N THR A 158 -21.90 -17.12 27.83
CA THR A 158 -22.83 -16.02 27.55
C THR A 158 -22.10 -14.86 26.87
N GLU A 159 -20.91 -14.52 27.32
CA GLU A 159 -20.05 -13.53 26.67
C GLU A 159 -19.64 -13.96 25.26
N ALA A 160 -19.30 -15.23 25.06
CA ALA A 160 -18.97 -15.78 23.76
C ALA A 160 -20.13 -15.64 22.76
N LEU A 161 -21.34 -16.01 23.19
CA LEU A 161 -22.56 -15.84 22.41
C LEU A 161 -22.82 -14.36 22.07
N THR A 162 -22.67 -13.47 23.04
CA THR A 162 -22.86 -12.03 22.85
C THR A 162 -21.84 -11.45 21.82
N ARG A 163 -20.59 -11.96 21.82
CA ARG A 163 -19.60 -11.56 20.79
C ARG A 163 -19.97 -12.06 19.41
N LEU A 164 -20.48 -13.29 19.30
CA LEU A 164 -20.92 -13.83 18.01
C LEU A 164 -22.21 -13.14 17.52
N ASP A 165 -23.14 -12.79 18.41
CA ASP A 165 -24.31 -11.99 18.04
C ASP A 165 -23.87 -10.62 17.45
N LYS A 166 -22.94 -9.93 18.11
CA LYS A 166 -22.36 -8.67 17.58
C LYS A 166 -21.65 -8.88 16.25
N LEU A 167 -20.92 -9.99 16.08
CA LEU A 167 -20.29 -10.33 14.81
C LEU A 167 -21.34 -10.45 13.71
N PHE A 168 -22.44 -11.17 13.95
CA PHE A 168 -23.50 -11.35 12.95
C PHE A 168 -24.22 -10.04 12.65
N ASP A 169 -24.47 -9.21 13.66
CA ASP A 169 -25.05 -7.88 13.47
C ASP A 169 -24.16 -7.01 12.57
N GLU A 170 -22.83 -7.01 12.80
CA GLU A 170 -21.88 -6.28 11.97
C GLU A 170 -21.80 -6.84 10.53
N LEU A 171 -21.77 -8.18 10.37
CA LEU A 171 -21.72 -8.82 9.06
C LEU A 171 -23.00 -8.62 8.24
N ASN A 172 -24.15 -8.47 8.92
CA ASN A 172 -25.45 -8.23 8.30
C ASN A 172 -25.80 -6.75 8.10
N LYS A 173 -24.99 -5.83 8.64
CA LYS A 173 -25.13 -4.43 8.28
C LYS A 173 -24.95 -4.32 6.78
N ASP A 174 -25.89 -3.65 6.10
CA ASP A 174 -25.77 -3.24 4.71
C ASP A 174 -24.65 -2.17 4.57
N GLU A 175 -23.43 -2.58 4.90
CA GLU A 175 -22.26 -1.81 4.58
C GLU A 175 -22.06 -1.94 3.08
N THR A 176 -22.62 -0.96 2.36
CA THR A 176 -22.51 -0.94 0.90
C THR A 176 -21.02 -0.89 0.54
N LEU A 177 -20.64 -1.57 -0.53
CA LEU A 177 -19.28 -1.47 -1.07
C LEU A 177 -18.85 0.01 -1.23
N PHE A 178 -19.81 0.89 -1.41
CA PHE A 178 -19.61 2.33 -1.44
C PHE A 178 -19.05 2.88 -0.11
N ASN A 179 -19.65 2.57 1.03
CA ASN A 179 -19.19 3.02 2.34
C ASN A 179 -17.80 2.44 2.66
N TYR A 180 -17.60 1.16 2.38
CA TYR A 180 -16.30 0.51 2.54
C TYR A 180 -15.22 1.17 1.69
N THR A 181 -15.52 1.50 0.43
CA THR A 181 -14.59 2.19 -0.47
C THR A 181 -14.23 3.58 0.06
N ARG A 182 -15.21 4.36 0.53
CA ARG A 182 -14.98 5.67 1.16
C ARG A 182 -14.02 5.54 2.34
N ASP A 183 -14.27 4.59 3.22
CA ASP A 183 -13.45 4.39 4.43
C ASP A 183 -12.03 3.96 4.08
N CYS A 184 -11.84 3.14 3.03
CA CYS A 184 -10.52 2.81 2.50
C CYS A 184 -9.79 4.04 1.94
N ILE A 185 -10.47 4.90 1.20
CA ILE A 185 -9.90 6.14 0.66
C ILE A 185 -9.52 7.09 1.81
N ASP A 186 -10.43 7.31 2.77
CA ASP A 186 -10.16 8.18 3.92
C ASP A 186 -8.93 7.70 4.70
N GLN A 187 -8.86 6.41 5.01
CA GLN A 187 -7.74 5.82 5.74
C GLN A 187 -6.41 5.97 4.97
N THR A 188 -6.40 5.70 3.66
CA THR A 188 -5.19 5.84 2.86
C THR A 188 -4.71 7.30 2.81
N LEU A 189 -5.64 8.25 2.63
CA LEU A 189 -5.34 9.68 2.72
C LEU A 189 -4.76 10.07 4.09
N GLN A 190 -5.35 9.58 5.20
CA GLN A 190 -4.83 9.85 6.55
C GLN A 190 -3.39 9.37 6.72
N VAL A 191 -3.07 8.17 6.24
CA VAL A 191 -1.71 7.60 6.31
C VAL A 191 -0.74 8.43 5.47
N GLU A 192 -1.07 8.70 4.20
CA GLU A 192 -0.17 9.38 3.27
C GLU A 192 0.06 10.85 3.64
N PHE A 193 -0.93 11.51 4.20
CA PHE A 193 -0.85 12.92 4.64
C PHE A 193 -0.61 13.08 6.14
N SER A 194 -0.36 11.99 6.89
CA SER A 194 -0.15 12.04 8.34
C SER A 194 -1.28 12.80 9.07
N ASN A 195 -2.53 12.53 8.69
CA ASN A 195 -3.76 13.17 9.17
C ASN A 195 -3.86 14.69 8.87
N GLN A 196 -3.10 15.19 7.89
CA GLN A 196 -3.04 16.61 7.58
C GLN A 196 -3.21 16.89 6.09
N ILE A 197 -4.44 16.71 5.59
CA ILE A 197 -4.76 16.83 4.17
C ILE A 197 -4.98 18.29 3.77
N GLN A 198 -5.70 19.04 4.61
CA GLN A 198 -6.06 20.44 4.37
C GLN A 198 -4.89 21.40 4.70
N PRO A 199 -4.90 22.61 4.11
CA PRO A 199 -3.85 23.61 4.36
C PRO A 199 -3.76 24.03 5.83
N ILE A 200 -2.53 24.09 6.37
CA ILE A 200 -2.27 24.57 7.74
C ILE A 200 -2.32 26.10 7.82
N ARG A 201 -1.77 26.76 6.78
CA ARG A 201 -1.52 28.22 6.81
C ARG A 201 -2.79 29.05 6.73
N LYS A 202 -3.87 28.51 6.20
CA LYS A 202 -5.16 29.17 6.06
C LYS A 202 -6.26 28.16 6.30
N LYS A 203 -7.12 28.45 7.25
CA LYS A 203 -8.29 27.61 7.50
C LYS A 203 -9.21 27.68 6.29
N VAL A 204 -9.48 26.54 5.69
CA VAL A 204 -10.45 26.36 4.60
C VAL A 204 -11.58 25.47 5.11
N GLU A 205 -12.79 25.70 4.65
CA GLU A 205 -13.94 24.89 5.06
C GLU A 205 -13.92 23.55 4.32
N GLU A 206 -13.64 23.60 3.01
CA GLU A 206 -13.69 22.43 2.13
C GLU A 206 -12.46 22.36 1.25
N SER A 207 -12.09 21.12 0.94
CA SER A 207 -11.04 20.78 -0.01
C SER A 207 -11.54 19.68 -0.92
N TYR A 208 -11.02 19.60 -2.15
CA TYR A 208 -11.48 18.64 -3.13
C TYR A 208 -10.32 17.91 -3.81
N ILE A 209 -10.51 16.62 -4.05
CA ILE A 209 -9.67 15.81 -4.94
C ILE A 209 -10.60 15.16 -5.96
N GLN A 210 -10.39 15.49 -7.24
CA GLN A 210 -11.20 14.99 -8.33
C GLN A 210 -10.34 14.30 -9.37
N ILE A 211 -10.77 13.14 -9.88
CA ILE A 211 -10.15 12.45 -11.02
C ILE A 211 -11.23 12.22 -12.07
N TYR A 212 -10.97 12.66 -13.29
CA TYR A 212 -11.91 12.52 -14.39
C TYR A 212 -11.20 12.24 -15.72
N ASN A 213 -11.96 11.66 -16.65
CA ASN A 213 -11.53 11.46 -18.03
C ASN A 213 -12.66 11.90 -18.95
N LYS A 214 -12.45 13.00 -19.67
CA LYS A 214 -13.47 13.67 -20.48
C LYS A 214 -14.73 13.94 -19.63
N ASN A 215 -15.83 13.24 -19.90
CA ASN A 215 -17.12 13.42 -19.20
C ASN A 215 -17.36 12.40 -18.06
N ILE A 216 -16.40 11.53 -17.79
CA ILE A 216 -16.52 10.50 -16.75
C ILE A 216 -15.75 10.96 -15.52
N SER A 217 -16.46 11.22 -14.42
CA SER A 217 -15.82 11.43 -13.12
C SER A 217 -15.56 10.08 -12.46
N TYR A 218 -14.29 9.77 -12.20
CA TYR A 218 -13.88 8.58 -11.44
C TYR A 218 -13.94 8.83 -9.94
N PHE A 219 -13.50 10.01 -9.51
CA PHE A 219 -13.51 10.42 -8.12
C PHE A 219 -13.93 11.88 -8.01
N ASP A 220 -14.77 12.17 -7.03
CA ASP A 220 -15.13 13.51 -6.60
C ASP A 220 -15.24 13.48 -5.09
N ILE A 221 -14.15 13.83 -4.42
CA ILE A 221 -13.98 13.66 -2.98
C ILE A 221 -13.94 15.03 -2.31
N CYS A 222 -14.91 15.28 -1.45
CA CYS A 222 -14.95 16.44 -0.56
C CYS A 222 -14.33 16.11 0.80
N ILE A 223 -13.46 16.97 1.29
CA ILE A 223 -12.72 16.82 2.54
C ILE A 223 -13.03 18.01 3.45
N LYS A 224 -13.55 17.74 4.65
CA LYS A 224 -13.80 18.69 5.74
C LYS A 224 -13.07 18.23 6.99
N GLU A 225 -12.43 19.14 7.69
CA GLU A 225 -11.68 18.85 8.91
C GLU A 225 -10.70 17.67 8.78
N ASN A 226 -10.00 17.61 7.64
CA ASN A 226 -9.08 16.53 7.24
C ASN A 226 -9.74 15.14 7.10
N ARG A 227 -11.05 15.04 6.94
CA ARG A 227 -11.79 13.79 6.74
C ARG A 227 -12.69 13.86 5.52
N ILE A 228 -12.94 12.72 4.90
CA ILE A 228 -13.89 12.65 3.79
C ILE A 228 -15.31 12.92 4.30
N GLU A 229 -15.99 13.87 3.69
CA GLU A 229 -17.40 14.15 3.97
C GLU A 229 -18.29 12.97 3.58
N LYS A 230 -19.28 12.62 4.42
CA LYS A 230 -20.07 11.38 4.22
C LYS A 230 -21.07 11.44 3.07
N ASN A 231 -21.60 12.62 2.74
CA ASN A 231 -22.80 12.74 1.91
C ASN A 231 -22.56 13.30 0.50
N GLU A 232 -21.37 13.82 0.17
CA GLU A 232 -21.15 14.60 -1.05
C GLU A 232 -20.14 13.94 -2.02
N ASN A 233 -19.81 12.65 -1.82
CA ASN A 233 -18.74 12.02 -2.59
C ASN A 233 -19.29 11.15 -3.72
N LYS A 234 -18.59 11.19 -4.85
CA LYS A 234 -18.79 10.28 -5.97
C LYS A 234 -17.51 9.54 -6.26
N TYR A 235 -17.55 8.23 -6.30
CA TYR A 235 -16.44 7.41 -6.72
C TYR A 235 -16.95 6.13 -7.37
N PHE A 236 -16.23 5.69 -8.38
CA PHE A 236 -16.55 4.45 -9.07
C PHE A 236 -15.72 3.31 -8.48
N SER A 237 -16.32 2.14 -8.42
CA SER A 237 -15.66 0.91 -7.97
C SER A 237 -14.68 0.33 -9.00
N SER A 238 -14.50 0.96 -10.17
CA SER A 238 -13.57 0.53 -11.21
C SER A 238 -12.37 1.46 -11.28
N ASN A 239 -11.21 0.94 -10.88
CA ASN A 239 -9.94 1.60 -11.08
C ASN A 239 -9.52 1.42 -12.56
N PRO A 240 -9.07 2.48 -13.28
CA PRO A 240 -8.46 2.34 -14.59
C PRO A 240 -7.12 1.60 -14.56
N PHE A 241 -6.51 1.46 -13.39
CA PHE A 241 -5.23 0.80 -13.16
C PHE A 241 -5.37 -0.45 -12.28
N ASP A 242 -4.71 -1.52 -12.70
CA ASP A 242 -4.60 -2.75 -11.89
C ASP A 242 -3.47 -2.64 -10.88
N ASN A 243 -2.41 -1.87 -11.20
CA ASN A 243 -1.26 -1.64 -10.33
C ASN A 243 -1.00 -0.15 -10.13
N VAL A 244 -0.73 0.24 -8.90
CA VAL A 244 -0.34 1.62 -8.54
C VAL A 244 0.90 1.54 -7.66
N PHE A 245 2.02 2.10 -8.14
CA PHE A 245 3.26 2.16 -7.38
C PHE A 245 3.65 3.60 -7.12
N PHE A 246 3.94 3.92 -5.88
CA PHE A 246 4.51 5.20 -5.49
C PHE A 246 5.91 4.96 -4.89
N ILE A 247 6.92 5.55 -5.51
CA ILE A 247 8.34 5.38 -5.17
C ILE A 247 8.91 6.77 -4.87
N ASP A 248 9.11 7.07 -3.61
CA ASP A 248 9.73 8.30 -3.10
C ASP A 248 11.03 8.02 -2.34
N ASP A 249 11.27 6.75 -1.97
CA ASP A 249 12.44 6.36 -1.19
C ASP A 249 13.03 5.04 -1.71
N PRO A 250 14.24 5.06 -2.29
CA PRO A 250 14.94 3.85 -2.72
C PRO A 250 15.33 2.92 -1.56
N PHE A 251 15.37 3.42 -0.31
CA PHE A 251 15.66 2.60 0.88
C PHE A 251 14.50 1.68 1.27
N VAL A 252 13.37 1.73 0.58
CA VAL A 252 12.30 0.74 0.71
C VAL A 252 12.81 -0.69 0.57
N LEU A 253 13.92 -0.92 -0.15
CA LEU A 253 14.58 -2.22 -0.29
C LEU A 253 15.33 -2.68 0.96
N ASP A 254 15.77 -1.79 1.85
CA ASP A 254 16.65 -2.13 2.99
C ASP A 254 15.89 -2.72 4.18
N GLY A 255 14.60 -2.42 4.30
CA GLY A 255 13.81 -2.91 5.41
C GLY A 255 13.59 -4.42 5.33
N THR A 256 13.72 -5.12 6.43
CA THR A 256 13.25 -6.51 6.53
C THR A 256 11.73 -6.53 6.57
N ILE A 257 11.10 -7.47 5.86
CA ILE A 257 9.75 -7.89 6.24
C ILE A 257 9.93 -8.52 7.62
N PRO A 258 9.12 -8.19 8.63
CA PRO A 258 9.17 -8.89 9.90
C PRO A 258 9.11 -10.39 9.61
N ASN A 259 10.16 -11.13 10.01
CA ASN A 259 10.30 -12.55 9.68
C ASN A 259 9.22 -13.33 10.42
N ASN A 260 8.34 -13.98 9.69
CA ASN A 260 7.32 -14.87 10.25
C ASN A 260 7.92 -16.04 11.06
N ASN A 261 9.21 -16.35 10.92
CA ASN A 261 9.83 -17.51 11.54
C ASN A 261 10.30 -17.30 12.99
N ASN A 262 10.42 -16.05 13.46
CA ASN A 262 10.56 -15.78 14.89
C ASN A 262 9.21 -15.63 15.60
N MET A 263 8.11 -15.85 14.86
CA MET A 263 6.74 -15.78 15.35
C MET A 263 6.21 -17.08 15.96
N GLU A 264 7.08 -18.04 16.35
CA GLU A 264 6.65 -19.09 17.28
C GLU A 264 6.07 -18.51 18.60
N TYR A 265 6.26 -17.22 18.86
CA TYR A 265 5.80 -16.51 20.05
C TYR A 265 5.08 -15.17 19.82
N VAL A 266 4.84 -14.72 18.57
CA VAL A 266 4.01 -13.56 18.34
C VAL A 266 2.61 -14.04 17.99
N GLU A 267 1.76 -14.06 18.98
CA GLU A 267 0.31 -14.31 18.89
C GLU A 267 -0.43 -13.33 17.96
N ASP A 268 0.31 -12.36 17.38
CA ASP A 268 -0.21 -11.20 16.64
C ASP A 268 0.03 -11.22 15.12
N PHE A 269 0.28 -12.39 14.49
CA PHE A 269 0.42 -12.44 13.02
C PHE A 269 -0.87 -12.01 12.30
N ASP A 270 -2.04 -12.28 12.89
CA ASP A 270 -3.32 -11.81 12.35
C ASP A 270 -3.47 -10.29 12.46
N SER A 271 -2.79 -9.61 13.38
CA SER A 271 -2.77 -8.15 13.44
C SER A 271 -2.03 -7.54 12.25
N PHE A 272 -0.99 -8.20 11.74
CA PHE A 272 -0.23 -7.73 10.57
C PHE A 272 -0.98 -7.90 9.24
N ILE A 273 -1.79 -8.94 9.10
CA ILE A 273 -2.63 -9.13 7.91
C ILE A 273 -3.86 -8.21 7.97
N ASP A 274 -4.38 -7.97 9.18
CA ASP A 274 -5.57 -7.18 9.43
C ASP A 274 -5.37 -5.67 9.19
N ASP A 275 -4.14 -5.18 9.34
CA ASP A 275 -3.81 -3.74 9.25
C ASP A 275 -3.15 -3.31 7.93
N SER A 276 -3.19 -4.14 6.87
CA SER A 276 -2.61 -3.76 5.56
C SER A 276 -3.24 -2.47 4.98
N ARG A 277 -4.43 -2.11 5.42
CA ARG A 277 -5.11 -0.84 5.11
C ARG A 277 -4.37 0.39 5.66
N PHE A 278 -3.62 0.23 6.76
CA PHE A 278 -2.91 1.30 7.45
C PHE A 278 -1.45 1.42 7.00
N TYR A 279 -1.02 0.62 6.02
CA TYR A 279 0.34 0.67 5.52
C TYR A 279 0.52 1.85 4.56
N SER A 280 1.62 2.60 4.77
CA SER A 280 2.06 3.60 3.82
C SER A 280 2.44 2.94 2.48
N HIS A 281 2.49 3.75 1.41
CA HIS A 281 2.95 3.28 0.10
C HIS A 281 4.30 2.56 0.19
N ASN A 282 5.24 3.03 1.02
CA ASN A 282 6.55 2.41 1.21
C ASN A 282 6.46 1.01 1.84
N GLN A 283 5.58 0.80 2.81
CA GLN A 283 5.36 -0.52 3.41
C GLN A 283 4.73 -1.49 2.42
N LYS A 284 3.72 -1.05 1.66
CA LYS A 284 3.07 -1.85 0.63
C LYS A 284 4.04 -2.20 -0.50
N LEU A 285 4.81 -1.21 -0.97
CA LEU A 285 5.83 -1.43 -2.01
C LEU A 285 6.88 -2.44 -1.53
N ARG A 286 7.39 -2.29 -0.32
CA ARG A 286 8.35 -3.26 0.27
C ARG A 286 7.80 -4.67 0.29
N THR A 287 6.58 -4.84 0.77
CA THR A 287 5.92 -6.15 0.81
C THR A 287 5.76 -6.73 -0.58
N TYR A 288 5.34 -5.91 -1.55
CA TYR A 288 5.19 -6.33 -2.94
C TYR A 288 6.52 -6.76 -3.57
N LEU A 289 7.59 -5.97 -3.40
CA LEU A 289 8.91 -6.25 -3.97
C LEU A 289 9.49 -7.57 -3.44
N LYS A 290 9.29 -7.86 -2.17
CA LYS A 290 9.87 -9.03 -1.48
C LYS A 290 8.99 -10.28 -1.50
N LYS A 291 7.71 -10.15 -1.84
CA LYS A 291 6.81 -11.30 -1.96
C LYS A 291 7.34 -12.25 -3.01
N MET A 292 7.61 -13.49 -2.62
CA MET A 292 7.96 -14.55 -3.57
C MET A 292 6.69 -14.98 -4.31
N GLU A 293 6.58 -14.58 -5.56
CA GLU A 293 5.53 -15.10 -6.45
C GLU A 293 6.11 -16.24 -7.27
N THR A 294 5.41 -17.34 -7.28
CA THR A 294 5.69 -18.43 -8.21
C THR A 294 5.08 -18.07 -9.58
N ILE A 295 5.85 -17.30 -10.37
CA ILE A 295 5.49 -17.03 -11.75
C ILE A 295 5.64 -18.34 -12.52
N SER A 296 4.61 -18.73 -13.28
CA SER A 296 4.68 -19.94 -14.10
C SER A 296 5.78 -19.82 -15.17
N PHE A 297 6.33 -20.94 -15.62
CA PHE A 297 7.35 -20.93 -16.66
C PHE A 297 6.90 -20.19 -17.94
N PHE A 298 5.63 -20.34 -18.30
CA PHE A 298 5.06 -19.68 -19.49
C PHE A 298 4.95 -18.17 -19.31
N GLU A 299 4.51 -17.71 -18.14
CA GLU A 299 4.46 -16.29 -17.80
C GLU A 299 5.86 -15.67 -17.80
N LYS A 300 6.85 -16.37 -17.23
CA LYS A 300 8.22 -15.90 -17.21
C LYS A 300 8.79 -15.67 -18.61
N ASN A 301 8.60 -16.61 -19.52
CA ASN A 301 9.06 -16.47 -20.92
C ASN A 301 8.36 -15.29 -21.62
N SER A 302 7.06 -15.12 -21.41
CA SER A 302 6.30 -14.00 -21.98
C SER A 302 6.79 -12.66 -21.44
N ILE A 303 7.10 -12.57 -20.14
CA ILE A 303 7.66 -11.40 -19.48
C ILE A 303 9.05 -11.09 -20.06
N GLU A 304 9.93 -12.08 -20.15
CA GLU A 304 11.30 -11.91 -20.68
C GLU A 304 11.31 -11.39 -22.12
N GLU A 305 10.44 -11.92 -22.98
CA GLU A 305 10.31 -11.47 -24.36
C GLU A 305 9.77 -10.03 -24.44
N LYS A 306 8.70 -9.73 -23.69
CA LYS A 306 8.04 -8.42 -23.69
C LYS A 306 8.95 -7.30 -23.16
N TYR A 307 9.79 -7.58 -22.19
CA TYR A 307 10.62 -6.56 -21.51
C TYR A 307 12.09 -6.61 -21.92
N LYS A 308 12.42 -7.33 -23.00
CA LYS A 308 13.78 -7.60 -23.41
C LYS A 308 14.63 -6.33 -23.59
N SER A 309 14.11 -5.34 -24.33
CA SER A 309 14.84 -4.10 -24.62
C SER A 309 15.22 -3.30 -23.36
N ILE A 310 14.27 -3.18 -22.42
CA ILE A 310 14.49 -2.49 -21.14
C ILE A 310 15.42 -3.30 -20.25
N THR A 311 15.22 -4.61 -20.17
CA THR A 311 16.02 -5.51 -19.34
C THR A 311 17.47 -5.52 -19.79
N GLU A 312 17.75 -5.52 -21.09
CA GLU A 312 19.09 -5.44 -21.64
C GLU A 312 19.79 -4.14 -21.21
N LYS A 313 19.09 -3.00 -21.26
CA LYS A 313 19.65 -1.70 -20.80
C LYS A 313 19.93 -1.70 -19.29
N ILE A 314 19.01 -2.19 -18.47
CA ILE A 314 19.24 -2.32 -17.03
C ILE A 314 20.43 -3.23 -16.74
N ASN A 315 20.57 -4.32 -17.48
CA ASN A 315 21.65 -5.29 -17.29
C ASN A 315 23.04 -4.73 -17.65
N THR A 316 23.14 -3.64 -18.42
CA THR A 316 24.43 -2.97 -18.64
C THR A 316 24.98 -2.36 -17.37
N ILE A 317 24.13 -1.97 -16.41
CA ILE A 317 24.51 -1.32 -15.16
C ILE A 317 24.38 -2.27 -13.96
N LEU A 318 23.31 -3.05 -13.94
CA LEU A 318 22.95 -3.95 -12.85
C LEU A 318 22.71 -5.35 -13.42
N PRO A 319 23.79 -6.09 -13.80
CA PRO A 319 23.65 -7.35 -14.52
C PRO A 319 23.11 -8.50 -13.68
N GLY A 320 23.25 -8.41 -12.34
CA GLY A 320 22.81 -9.45 -11.41
C GLY A 320 21.29 -9.50 -11.19
N GLY A 321 20.89 -10.46 -10.37
CA GLY A 321 19.50 -10.67 -9.94
C GLY A 321 19.31 -10.51 -8.45
N PHE A 322 18.05 -10.49 -8.01
CA PHE A 322 17.68 -10.37 -6.61
C PHE A 322 17.14 -11.69 -6.07
N VAL A 323 17.53 -12.01 -4.85
CA VAL A 323 16.99 -13.15 -4.08
C VAL A 323 16.58 -12.65 -2.71
N PHE A 324 15.29 -12.76 -2.42
CA PHE A 324 14.68 -12.45 -1.14
C PHE A 324 14.44 -13.76 -0.39
N SER A 325 14.93 -13.88 0.84
CA SER A 325 14.80 -15.10 1.62
C SER A 325 14.84 -14.81 3.12
N GLU A 326 14.44 -15.78 3.94
CA GLU A 326 14.53 -15.71 5.40
C GLU A 326 15.97 -15.45 5.92
N LYS A 327 16.97 -15.90 5.15
CA LYS A 327 18.39 -15.68 5.48
C LYS A 327 18.89 -14.28 5.11
N GLY A 328 18.02 -13.45 4.55
CA GLY A 328 18.29 -12.08 4.12
C GLY A 328 18.08 -11.85 2.63
N ASP A 329 18.22 -10.61 2.24
CA ASP A 329 17.99 -10.12 0.90
C ASP A 329 19.34 -9.89 0.22
N PHE A 330 19.54 -10.51 -0.94
CA PHE A 330 20.81 -10.50 -1.65
C PHE A 330 20.64 -10.10 -3.11
N TYR A 331 21.58 -9.27 -3.57
CA TYR A 331 21.89 -9.09 -4.98
C TYR A 331 22.99 -10.07 -5.38
N ILE A 332 22.81 -10.80 -6.46
CA ILE A 332 23.74 -11.83 -6.92
C ILE A 332 24.22 -11.49 -8.33
N ASP A 333 25.52 -11.26 -8.49
CA ASP A 333 26.17 -11.08 -9.79
C ASP A 333 27.37 -12.03 -9.92
N LYS A 334 27.38 -12.81 -11.00
CA LYS A 334 28.44 -13.80 -11.30
C LYS A 334 28.80 -14.68 -10.11
N GLY A 335 27.79 -15.12 -9.36
CA GLY A 335 27.94 -15.98 -8.16
C GLY A 335 28.37 -15.25 -6.89
N LYS A 336 28.68 -13.96 -6.95
CA LYS A 336 28.98 -13.14 -5.77
C LYS A 336 27.70 -12.60 -5.16
N LYS A 337 27.59 -12.71 -3.82
CA LYS A 337 26.43 -12.24 -3.06
C LYS A 337 26.76 -10.93 -2.34
N LEU A 338 25.93 -9.92 -2.54
CA LEU A 338 25.96 -8.65 -1.82
C LEU A 338 24.62 -8.48 -1.10
N LYS A 339 24.61 -8.09 0.18
CA LYS A 339 23.37 -7.71 0.85
C LYS A 339 22.75 -6.50 0.14
N VAL A 340 21.44 -6.53 -0.07
CA VAL A 340 20.71 -5.44 -0.75
C VAL A 340 20.89 -4.10 -0.03
N SER A 341 20.97 -4.10 1.30
CA SER A 341 21.27 -2.92 2.12
C SER A 341 22.63 -2.27 1.81
N ASN A 342 23.59 -3.03 1.28
CA ASN A 342 24.92 -2.53 0.91
C ASN A 342 25.01 -2.04 -0.55
N LEU A 343 23.91 -2.10 -1.31
CA LEU A 343 23.88 -1.49 -2.64
C LEU A 343 23.97 0.03 -2.52
N ALA A 344 24.65 0.67 -3.45
CA ALA A 344 24.64 2.12 -3.57
C ALA A 344 23.20 2.64 -3.76
N THR A 345 22.87 3.80 -3.19
CA THR A 345 21.51 4.35 -3.22
C THR A 345 20.95 4.47 -4.63
N GLY A 346 21.74 4.98 -5.58
CA GLY A 346 21.33 5.05 -6.98
C GLY A 346 21.03 3.69 -7.60
N SER A 347 21.79 2.66 -7.23
CA SER A 347 21.51 1.28 -7.68
C SER A 347 20.17 0.76 -7.16
N LYS A 348 19.74 1.18 -5.97
CA LYS A 348 18.46 0.75 -5.36
C LYS A 348 17.25 1.23 -6.16
N MET A 349 17.26 2.48 -6.67
CA MET A 349 16.18 2.98 -7.53
C MET A 349 16.04 2.12 -8.81
N ILE A 350 17.15 1.87 -9.50
CA ILE A 350 17.17 0.99 -10.68
C ILE A 350 16.74 -0.44 -10.31
N SER A 351 17.13 -0.92 -9.12
CA SER A 351 16.74 -2.25 -8.61
C SER A 351 15.24 -2.40 -8.43
N ILE A 352 14.56 -1.39 -7.91
CA ILE A 352 13.10 -1.39 -7.75
C ILE A 352 12.44 -1.58 -9.11
N LEU A 353 12.81 -0.78 -10.11
CA LEU A 353 12.26 -0.91 -11.46
C LEU A 353 12.57 -2.29 -12.08
N LYS A 354 13.79 -2.81 -11.89
CA LYS A 354 14.16 -4.15 -12.34
C LYS A 354 13.31 -5.25 -11.73
N ILE A 355 13.04 -5.18 -10.44
CA ILE A 355 12.20 -6.15 -9.73
C ILE A 355 10.76 -6.08 -10.23
N LEU A 356 10.19 -4.86 -10.37
CA LEU A 356 8.84 -4.66 -10.89
C LEU A 356 8.68 -5.20 -12.33
N LEU A 357 9.67 -4.98 -13.19
CA LEU A 357 9.72 -5.56 -14.54
C LEU A 357 9.78 -7.08 -14.50
N GLY A 358 10.67 -7.64 -13.67
CA GLY A 358 10.82 -9.09 -13.52
C GLY A 358 9.56 -9.80 -13.00
N LYS A 359 8.70 -9.07 -12.28
CA LYS A 359 7.37 -9.54 -11.81
C LYS A 359 6.26 -9.31 -12.84
N GLY A 360 6.54 -8.68 -13.99
CA GLY A 360 5.51 -8.34 -14.98
C GLY A 360 4.50 -7.28 -14.50
N ALA A 361 4.87 -6.53 -13.46
CA ALA A 361 3.98 -5.58 -12.80
C ALA A 361 3.81 -4.26 -13.57
N LEU A 362 4.69 -3.97 -14.55
CA LEU A 362 4.64 -2.75 -15.35
C LEU A 362 3.98 -3.02 -16.71
N ASN A 363 2.79 -2.49 -16.92
CA ASN A 363 2.01 -2.68 -18.15
C ASN A 363 1.07 -1.48 -18.38
N ASN A 364 0.24 -1.54 -19.41
CA ASN A 364 -0.70 -0.47 -19.79
C ASN A 364 -1.81 -0.17 -18.77
N LYS A 365 -1.89 -0.94 -17.69
CA LYS A 365 -2.79 -0.70 -16.56
C LYS A 365 -2.01 -0.39 -15.27
N THR A 366 -0.80 0.14 -15.43
CA THR A 366 0.03 0.55 -14.30
C THR A 366 0.14 2.06 -14.24
N MET A 367 -0.12 2.62 -13.05
CA MET A 367 0.25 3.98 -12.69
C MET A 367 1.54 3.92 -11.86
N LEU A 368 2.62 4.49 -12.38
CA LEU A 368 3.90 4.60 -11.71
C LEU A 368 4.14 6.05 -11.27
N ILE A 369 4.19 6.28 -9.97
CA ILE A 369 4.43 7.59 -9.36
C ILE A 369 5.87 7.60 -8.85
N LEU A 370 6.69 8.52 -9.36
CA LEU A 370 8.10 8.66 -9.02
C LEU A 370 8.35 10.04 -8.43
N ASP A 371 8.70 10.13 -7.14
CA ASP A 371 9.00 11.41 -6.49
C ASP A 371 10.51 11.57 -6.37
N GLU A 372 11.05 12.53 -7.14
CA GLU A 372 12.49 12.84 -7.21
C GLU A 372 13.38 11.60 -7.44
N PRO A 373 13.07 10.72 -8.42
CA PRO A 373 13.75 9.43 -8.58
C PRO A 373 15.22 9.56 -8.97
N GLU A 374 15.63 10.73 -9.43
CA GLU A 374 17.02 11.07 -9.77
C GLU A 374 17.85 11.44 -8.54
N ALA A 375 17.25 11.62 -7.37
CA ALA A 375 17.97 11.90 -6.14
C ALA A 375 19.05 10.82 -5.90
N HIS A 376 20.25 11.25 -5.56
CA HIS A 376 21.42 10.38 -5.37
C HIS A 376 21.97 9.67 -6.63
N LEU A 377 21.46 9.98 -7.83
CA LEU A 377 22.01 9.46 -9.09
C LEU A 377 23.10 10.39 -9.65
N HIS A 378 24.20 9.77 -10.10
CA HIS A 378 25.16 10.48 -10.94
C HIS A 378 24.49 10.93 -12.25
N PRO A 379 24.84 12.09 -12.84
CA PRO A 379 24.21 12.59 -14.07
C PRO A 379 24.10 11.57 -15.21
N SER A 380 25.10 10.70 -15.40
CA SER A 380 25.02 9.63 -16.40
C SER A 380 23.91 8.60 -16.11
N TRP A 381 23.62 8.35 -14.86
CA TRP A 381 22.52 7.45 -14.44
C TRP A 381 21.17 8.15 -14.48
N GLN A 382 21.11 9.46 -14.28
CA GLN A 382 19.91 10.26 -14.53
C GLN A 382 19.48 10.16 -15.99
N ASN A 383 20.44 10.29 -16.93
CA ASN A 383 20.18 10.13 -18.37
C ASN A 383 19.62 8.72 -18.69
N LEU A 384 20.21 7.68 -18.09
CA LEU A 384 19.73 6.33 -18.30
C LEU A 384 18.33 6.11 -17.71
N LEU A 385 18.06 6.63 -16.51
CA LEU A 385 16.74 6.54 -15.90
C LEU A 385 15.69 7.26 -16.77
N ALA A 386 16.03 8.43 -17.32
CA ALA A 386 15.16 9.14 -18.26
C ALA A 386 14.87 8.30 -19.52
N GLU A 387 15.88 7.65 -20.09
CA GLU A 387 15.68 6.75 -21.23
C GLU A 387 14.81 5.54 -20.86
N MET A 388 15.02 4.93 -19.69
CA MET A 388 14.20 3.82 -19.21
C MET A 388 12.73 4.24 -19.07
N ILE A 389 12.44 5.41 -18.49
CA ILE A 389 11.08 5.94 -18.37
C ILE A 389 10.45 6.13 -19.74
N ALA A 390 11.18 6.70 -20.71
CA ALA A 390 10.68 6.85 -22.08
C ALA A 390 10.30 5.49 -22.71
N ILE A 391 11.12 4.46 -22.50
CA ILE A 391 10.84 3.13 -23.03
C ILE A 391 9.65 2.49 -22.31
N LEU A 392 9.51 2.66 -20.98
CA LEU A 392 8.33 2.19 -20.24
C LEU A 392 7.03 2.77 -20.80
N VAL A 393 7.03 4.07 -21.10
CA VAL A 393 5.88 4.74 -21.72
C VAL A 393 5.66 4.24 -23.16
N LYS A 394 6.71 4.15 -23.99
CA LYS A 394 6.61 3.76 -25.40
C LYS A 394 6.20 2.31 -25.61
N GLU A 395 6.89 1.38 -24.95
CA GLU A 395 6.74 -0.05 -25.23
C GLU A 395 5.67 -0.71 -24.36
N LEU A 396 5.48 -0.23 -23.13
CA LEU A 396 4.57 -0.86 -22.17
C LEU A 396 3.30 -0.05 -21.91
N ASN A 397 3.21 1.17 -22.46
CA ASN A 397 2.11 2.12 -22.21
C ASN A 397 1.85 2.35 -20.71
N VAL A 398 2.92 2.35 -19.89
CA VAL A 398 2.82 2.68 -18.46
C VAL A 398 2.49 4.16 -18.33
N SER A 399 1.52 4.51 -17.50
CA SER A 399 1.28 5.91 -17.12
C SER A 399 2.24 6.31 -16.01
N VAL A 400 2.99 7.39 -16.22
CA VAL A 400 4.01 7.84 -15.26
C VAL A 400 3.70 9.27 -14.80
N LEU A 401 3.60 9.45 -13.48
CA LEU A 401 3.67 10.77 -12.83
C LEU A 401 5.03 10.90 -12.16
N LEU A 402 5.79 11.92 -12.53
CA LEU A 402 7.14 12.13 -12.05
C LEU A 402 7.31 13.54 -11.50
N THR A 403 7.98 13.68 -10.36
CA THR A 403 8.43 14.98 -9.85
C THR A 403 9.93 15.08 -9.94
N THR A 404 10.46 16.28 -10.21
CA THR A 404 11.90 16.52 -10.25
C THR A 404 12.25 17.97 -9.90
N HIS A 405 13.45 18.16 -9.36
CA HIS A 405 14.08 19.48 -9.23
C HIS A 405 15.44 19.53 -9.97
N SER A 406 15.81 18.47 -10.69
CA SER A 406 17.08 18.35 -11.42
C SER A 406 16.96 18.86 -12.85
N SER A 407 17.72 19.91 -13.16
CA SER A 407 17.82 20.43 -14.52
C SER A 407 18.37 19.41 -15.52
N ASN A 408 19.36 18.61 -15.10
CA ASN A 408 19.95 17.58 -15.94
C ASN A 408 18.94 16.47 -16.25
N PHE A 409 18.18 16.03 -15.24
CA PHE A 409 17.18 14.99 -15.43
C PHE A 409 16.02 15.47 -16.30
N MET A 410 15.59 16.72 -16.10
CA MET A 410 14.56 17.35 -16.91
C MET A 410 14.96 17.45 -18.39
N LEU A 411 16.20 17.90 -18.65
CA LEU A 411 16.74 17.96 -20.01
C LEU A 411 16.82 16.57 -20.66
N ALA A 412 17.23 15.56 -19.91
CA ALA A 412 17.28 14.19 -20.38
C ALA A 412 15.89 13.64 -20.72
N LEU A 413 14.89 13.89 -19.87
CA LEU A 413 13.50 13.50 -20.13
C LEU A 413 12.97 14.16 -21.41
N ASP A 414 13.11 15.48 -21.57
CA ASP A 414 12.69 16.17 -22.80
C ASP A 414 13.35 15.57 -24.04
N ALA A 415 14.67 15.35 -23.99
CA ALA A 415 15.40 14.79 -25.10
C ALA A 415 14.95 13.38 -25.48
N TYR A 416 14.71 12.50 -24.49
CA TYR A 416 14.25 11.14 -24.74
C TYR A 416 12.79 11.09 -25.16
N MET A 417 11.90 11.96 -24.64
CA MET A 417 10.52 12.05 -25.12
C MET A 417 10.46 12.44 -26.60
N ARG A 418 11.32 13.37 -27.05
CA ARG A 418 11.46 13.70 -28.46
C ARG A 418 12.03 12.55 -29.30
N LYS A 419 13.10 11.91 -28.81
CA LYS A 419 13.75 10.76 -29.48
C LYS A 419 12.78 9.60 -29.72
N TYR A 420 11.90 9.32 -28.79
CA TYR A 420 10.93 8.22 -28.86
C TYR A 420 9.56 8.65 -29.40
N GLU A 421 9.40 9.90 -29.87
CA GLU A 421 8.15 10.45 -30.41
C GLU A 421 6.97 10.36 -29.42
N LEU A 422 7.22 10.72 -28.16
CA LEU A 422 6.24 10.66 -27.07
C LEU A 422 5.75 12.05 -26.63
N TYR A 423 6.13 13.10 -27.33
CA TYR A 423 5.85 14.47 -26.89
C TYR A 423 4.35 14.76 -26.77
N ASP A 424 3.54 14.22 -27.68
CA ASP A 424 2.08 14.41 -27.68
C ASP A 424 1.35 13.76 -26.49
N VAL A 425 2.01 12.79 -25.83
CA VAL A 425 1.51 12.10 -24.63
C VAL A 425 2.34 12.45 -23.40
N SER A 426 3.09 13.55 -23.45
CA SER A 426 3.91 14.04 -22.34
C SER A 426 3.44 15.41 -21.91
N HIS A 427 3.29 15.60 -20.59
CA HIS A 427 2.80 16.84 -19.99
C HIS A 427 3.78 17.35 -18.96
N PHE A 428 4.11 18.63 -19.06
CA PHE A 428 5.08 19.28 -18.21
C PHE A 428 4.43 20.40 -17.41
N TYR A 429 4.65 20.40 -16.11
CA TYR A 429 4.11 21.38 -15.18
C TYR A 429 5.22 22.01 -14.36
N GLN A 430 5.10 23.32 -14.13
CA GLN A 430 5.95 24.08 -13.24
C GLN A 430 5.15 24.55 -12.03
N THR A 431 5.71 24.39 -10.83
CA THR A 431 5.09 24.91 -9.61
C THR A 431 5.33 26.41 -9.47
N LYS A 432 4.26 27.17 -9.26
CA LYS A 432 4.33 28.62 -9.03
C LYS A 432 3.79 29.00 -7.67
N LYS A 433 4.60 29.68 -6.86
CA LYS A 433 4.18 30.21 -5.57
C LYS A 433 3.28 31.44 -5.77
N THR A 434 2.09 31.40 -5.16
CA THR A 434 1.18 32.54 -5.12
C THR A 434 1.60 33.55 -4.05
N ARG A 435 1.10 34.80 -4.14
CA ARG A 435 1.33 35.83 -3.08
C ARG A 435 0.82 35.42 -1.70
N SER A 436 -0.15 34.52 -1.63
CA SER A 436 -0.72 34.00 -0.38
C SER A 436 0.07 32.82 0.21
N GLY A 437 1.18 32.40 -0.42
CA GLY A 437 2.02 31.29 0.03
C GLY A 437 1.51 29.91 -0.36
N PHE A 438 0.43 29.83 -1.14
CA PHE A 438 -0.01 28.62 -1.82
C PHE A 438 0.78 28.39 -3.09
N VAL A 439 0.59 27.22 -3.70
CA VAL A 439 1.21 26.82 -4.95
C VAL A 439 0.12 26.44 -5.97
N ASP A 440 0.32 26.82 -7.21
CA ASP A 440 -0.43 26.31 -8.36
C ASP A 440 0.53 25.62 -9.32
N TYR A 441 0.04 24.67 -10.09
CA TYR A 441 0.79 24.01 -11.16
C TYR A 441 0.40 24.60 -12.51
N GLU A 442 1.35 25.16 -13.22
CA GLU A 442 1.16 25.73 -14.53
C GLU A 442 1.64 24.76 -15.62
N CYS A 443 0.79 24.48 -16.59
CA CYS A 443 1.15 23.64 -17.74
C CYS A 443 2.09 24.43 -18.67
N VAL A 444 3.22 23.85 -19.00
CA VAL A 444 4.27 24.45 -19.83
C VAL A 444 4.62 23.59 -21.05
N ASP A 445 3.71 22.75 -21.50
CA ASP A 445 3.88 21.87 -22.66
C ASP A 445 4.34 22.63 -23.93
N ASN A 446 3.85 23.86 -24.09
CA ASN A 446 4.15 24.71 -25.25
C ASN A 446 5.32 25.68 -25.00
N ASP A 447 5.84 25.76 -23.79
CA ASP A 447 6.89 26.72 -23.40
C ASP A 447 7.88 26.12 -22.41
N MET A 448 8.57 25.08 -22.86
CA MET A 448 9.62 24.43 -22.06
C MET A 448 10.79 25.39 -21.74
N ASP A 449 10.95 26.48 -22.49
CA ASP A 449 11.97 27.47 -22.22
C ASP A 449 11.78 28.14 -20.86
N MET A 450 10.56 28.24 -20.37
CA MET A 450 10.30 28.77 -19.03
C MET A 450 11.01 27.93 -17.94
N ILE A 451 10.95 26.61 -18.05
CA ILE A 451 11.63 25.71 -17.09
C ILE A 451 13.15 25.91 -17.21
N TYR A 452 13.67 25.95 -18.43
CA TYR A 452 15.11 26.13 -18.64
C TYR A 452 15.62 27.50 -18.19
N GLN A 453 14.83 28.59 -18.35
CA GLN A 453 15.18 29.90 -17.86
C GLN A 453 15.32 29.95 -16.34
N ASP A 454 14.46 29.30 -15.60
CA ASP A 454 14.55 29.21 -14.13
C ASP A 454 15.87 28.52 -13.71
N PHE A 455 16.23 27.42 -14.37
CA PHE A 455 17.49 26.74 -14.09
C PHE A 455 18.70 27.60 -14.48
N LEU A 456 18.65 28.28 -15.64
CA LEU A 456 19.74 29.17 -16.14
C LEU A 456 19.94 30.36 -15.22
N LYS A 457 18.92 30.88 -14.57
CA LYS A 457 19.03 31.98 -13.62
C LYS A 457 20.03 31.66 -12.51
N TYR A 458 19.88 30.51 -11.87
CA TYR A 458 20.79 30.07 -10.80
C TYR A 458 22.21 29.83 -11.31
N PHE A 459 22.38 29.27 -12.51
CA PHE A 459 23.71 29.14 -13.14
C PHE A 459 24.35 30.51 -13.44
N SER A 460 23.57 31.47 -13.90
CA SER A 460 24.03 32.81 -14.19
C SER A 460 24.50 33.56 -12.94
N GLU A 461 23.75 33.45 -11.85
CA GLU A 461 24.11 34.00 -10.56
C GLU A 461 25.41 33.40 -10.01
N MET A 462 25.57 32.07 -10.09
CA MET A 462 26.82 31.40 -9.67
C MET A 462 28.00 31.77 -10.54
N LYS A 463 27.80 31.90 -11.86
CA LYS A 463 28.84 32.35 -12.80
C LYS A 463 29.27 33.80 -12.51
N TYR A 464 28.32 34.67 -12.20
CA TYR A 464 28.59 36.05 -11.78
C TYR A 464 29.46 36.09 -10.52
N LEU A 465 29.01 35.41 -9.45
CA LEU A 465 29.75 35.32 -8.17
C LEU A 465 31.17 34.75 -8.39
N ARG A 466 31.30 33.67 -9.14
CA ARG A 466 32.63 33.12 -9.49
C ARG A 466 33.54 34.13 -10.17
N ASN A 467 33.00 34.87 -11.14
CA ASN A 467 33.81 35.87 -11.88
C ASN A 467 34.19 37.09 -11.02
N GLU A 468 33.35 37.45 -10.06
CA GLU A 468 33.63 38.54 -9.11
C GLU A 468 34.77 38.18 -8.17
N TYR A 469 34.76 36.97 -7.61
CA TYR A 469 35.75 36.52 -6.62
C TYR A 469 37.05 36.00 -7.26
N CYS A 470 37.01 35.40 -8.45
CA CYS A 470 38.25 34.99 -9.17
C CYS A 470 39.04 36.17 -9.78
N LYS A 471 38.48 37.39 -9.86
CA LYS A 471 39.21 38.56 -10.30
C LYS A 471 40.14 39.19 -9.23
N ASN A 472 39.99 38.78 -7.97
CA ASN A 472 40.77 39.27 -6.84
C ASN A 472 42.02 38.43 -6.54
N ASP A 473 42.25 37.35 -7.30
CA ASP A 473 43.40 36.44 -7.14
C ASP A 473 44.53 36.68 -8.21
N ASN A 474 44.51 37.83 -8.92
CA ASN A 474 45.59 38.23 -9.87
C ASN A 474 46.22 39.56 -9.47
#